data_60700919f68a1e48fd2320af6f652301
#
_entry.id   60700919f68a1e48fd2320af6f652301
#
_cell.length_a   1.000
_cell.length_b   1.000
_cell.length_c   1.000
_cell.angle_alpha   90.00
_cell.angle_beta   90.00
_cell.angle_gamma   90.00
#
_symmetry.space_group_name_H-M   'P 1'
#
loop_
_entity.id
_entity.type
_entity.pdbx_description
1 polymer ?
#
loop_
_entity_poly.entity_id
_entity_poly.type
_entity_poly.pdbx_seq_one_letter_code
_entity_poly.pdbx_strand_id
1 'polypeptide(L)'
;MSIGLGYLLEPTGDLETFKTIVMIGVPVSLGALFPDVDTAFGKHRKTLHNLLVLAGFVAFPRVFGNLEYVWVGVLTHYVLDVAGSKRGIALFYPVWKKEFGLPIGVAVSSERADLMMVAVTVAELLLVALVVFEIPQWGLEMGRRGLGI
;
A
#
# COMPACT_ATOMS: atom_id res chain seq x y z
N MET A 1 1.08 6.48 1.28
CA MET A 1 0.11 5.67 2.08
C MET A 1 0.43 5.67 3.57
N SER A 2 1.65 5.32 4.03
CA SER A 2 2.02 5.30 5.46
C SER A 2 1.91 6.66 6.16
N ILE A 3 2.28 7.77 5.52
CA ILE A 3 2.16 9.12 6.07
C ILE A 3 0.68 9.47 6.32
N GLY A 4 -0.18 9.23 5.33
CA GLY A 4 -1.62 9.48 5.46
C GLY A 4 -2.27 8.64 6.55
N LEU A 5 -1.90 7.36 6.66
CA LEU A 5 -2.42 6.48 7.70
C LEU A 5 -1.97 6.93 9.10
N GLY A 6 -0.68 7.32 9.27
CA GLY A 6 -0.17 7.82 10.53
C GLY A 6 -0.86 9.11 10.98
N TYR A 7 -1.08 10.05 10.06
CA TYR A 7 -1.81 11.28 10.34
C TYR A 7 -3.29 11.04 10.67
N LEU A 8 -3.95 10.09 10.01
CA LEU A 8 -5.34 9.73 10.31
C LEU A 8 -5.54 9.18 11.72
N LEU A 9 -4.53 8.44 12.22
CA LEU A 9 -4.59 7.84 13.55
C LEU A 9 -4.20 8.82 14.67
N GLU A 10 -3.34 9.79 14.37
CA GLU A 10 -2.90 10.81 15.32
C GLU A 10 -2.79 12.18 14.61
N PRO A 11 -3.92 12.91 14.48
CA PRO A 11 -3.98 14.14 13.65
C PRO A 11 -3.57 15.42 14.39
N THR A 12 -2.84 15.35 15.49
CA THR A 12 -2.45 16.53 16.29
C THR A 12 -1.44 17.43 15.59
N GLY A 13 -0.70 16.91 14.60
CA GLY A 13 0.31 17.64 13.83
C GLY A 13 1.61 17.95 14.61
N ASP A 14 1.81 17.27 15.74
CA ASP A 14 2.94 17.43 16.65
C ASP A 14 3.94 16.27 16.58
N LEU A 15 4.80 16.15 17.60
CA LEU A 15 5.79 15.07 17.69
C LEU A 15 5.14 13.67 17.78
N GLU A 16 3.96 13.56 18.38
CA GLU A 16 3.26 12.27 18.48
C GLU A 16 2.74 11.82 17.11
N THR A 17 2.21 12.75 16.31
CA THR A 17 1.88 12.46 14.89
C THR A 17 3.11 11.97 14.13
N PHE A 18 4.26 12.63 14.28
CA PHE A 18 5.50 12.20 13.62
C PHE A 18 5.95 10.81 14.07
N LYS A 19 5.93 10.51 15.36
CA LYS A 19 6.23 9.18 15.89
C LYS A 19 5.29 8.12 15.30
N THR A 20 4.00 8.40 15.26
CA THR A 20 2.98 7.49 14.71
C THR A 20 3.22 7.24 13.23
N ILE A 21 3.54 8.28 12.44
CA ILE A 21 3.91 8.13 11.02
C ILE A 21 5.12 7.21 10.86
N VAL A 22 6.16 7.36 11.69
CA VAL A 22 7.36 6.51 11.64
C VAL A 22 7.05 5.09 12.07
N MET A 23 6.31 4.91 13.17
CA MET A 23 5.94 3.59 13.71
C MET A 23 5.10 2.77 12.72
N ILE A 24 4.30 3.41 11.89
CA ILE A 24 3.51 2.75 10.85
C ILE A 24 4.31 2.67 9.54
N GLY A 25 4.96 3.75 9.17
CA GLY A 25 5.64 3.90 7.89
C GLY A 25 6.78 2.93 7.68
N VAL A 26 7.60 2.70 8.72
CA VAL A 26 8.72 1.76 8.64
C VAL A 26 8.24 0.33 8.42
N PRO A 27 7.32 -0.24 9.24
CA PRO A 27 6.80 -1.59 8.99
C PRO A 27 6.10 -1.73 7.64
N VAL A 28 5.30 -0.75 7.22
CA VAL A 28 4.62 -0.77 5.91
C VAL A 28 5.65 -0.78 4.77
N SER A 29 6.71 0.02 4.86
CA SER A 29 7.76 0.06 3.84
C SER A 29 8.52 -1.27 3.77
N LEU A 30 8.86 -1.86 4.93
CA LEU A 30 9.50 -3.18 4.98
C LEU A 30 8.59 -4.26 4.39
N GLY A 31 7.30 -4.22 4.69
CA GLY A 31 6.32 -5.13 4.12
C GLY A 31 6.18 -4.98 2.61
N ALA A 32 6.22 -3.75 2.10
CA ALA A 32 6.15 -3.49 0.66
C ALA A 32 7.41 -3.97 -0.11
N LEU A 33 8.56 -4.00 0.54
CA LEU A 33 9.80 -4.50 -0.08
C LEU A 33 9.98 -6.01 0.06
N PHE A 34 9.33 -6.62 1.05
CA PHE A 34 9.54 -8.02 1.39
C PHE A 34 9.25 -9.02 0.26
N PRO A 35 8.14 -8.92 -0.51
CA PRO A 35 7.85 -9.89 -1.55
C PRO A 35 8.93 -10.00 -2.61
N ASP A 36 9.56 -8.88 -2.98
CA ASP A 36 10.61 -8.82 -4.01
C ASP A 36 11.92 -9.51 -3.62
N VAL A 37 12.11 -9.82 -2.34
CA VAL A 37 13.28 -10.60 -1.87
C VAL A 37 13.32 -11.99 -2.53
N ASP A 38 12.18 -12.51 -3.01
CA ASP A 38 12.14 -13.79 -3.73
C ASP A 38 12.93 -13.80 -5.05
N THR A 39 13.29 -12.64 -5.57
CA THR A 39 14.19 -12.52 -6.74
C THR A 39 15.57 -13.12 -6.47
N ALA A 40 16.01 -13.11 -5.21
CA ALA A 40 17.34 -13.59 -4.82
C ALA A 40 17.42 -15.12 -4.64
N PHE A 41 16.31 -15.79 -4.28
CA PHE A 41 16.35 -17.21 -3.91
C PHE A 41 15.17 -18.05 -4.41
N GLY A 42 14.13 -17.42 -4.92
CA GLY A 42 12.88 -18.09 -5.28
C GLY A 42 12.45 -17.89 -6.72
N LYS A 43 11.16 -18.08 -6.93
CA LYS A 43 10.50 -17.78 -8.19
C LYS A 43 9.75 -16.46 -8.02
N HIS A 44 10.30 -15.39 -8.56
CA HIS A 44 9.70 -14.06 -8.50
C HIS A 44 8.22 -14.09 -8.93
N ARG A 45 7.38 -13.33 -8.22
CA ARG A 45 5.91 -13.26 -8.34
C ARG A 45 5.16 -14.53 -7.93
N LYS A 46 5.83 -15.48 -7.29
CA LYS A 46 5.23 -16.75 -6.80
C LYS A 46 5.60 -17.07 -5.37
N THR A 47 6.91 -17.15 -5.08
CA THR A 47 7.41 -17.71 -3.81
C THR A 47 6.96 -16.88 -2.62
N LEU A 48 7.09 -15.55 -2.68
CA LEU A 48 6.64 -14.64 -1.62
C LEU A 48 5.40 -13.81 -2.02
N HIS A 49 4.87 -13.98 -3.24
CA HIS A 49 3.71 -13.24 -3.75
C HIS A 49 2.43 -14.11 -3.72
N ASN A 50 2.08 -14.63 -2.54
CA ASN A 50 0.92 -15.50 -2.39
C ASN A 50 0.17 -15.26 -1.07
N LEU A 51 -1.08 -15.70 -1.03
CA LEU A 51 -1.97 -15.49 0.12
C LEU A 51 -1.49 -16.17 1.40
N LEU A 52 -0.71 -17.24 1.31
CA LEU A 52 -0.19 -17.96 2.46
C LEU A 52 0.87 -17.11 3.19
N VAL A 53 1.73 -16.44 2.45
CA VAL A 53 2.71 -15.49 2.99
C VAL A 53 1.98 -14.28 3.60
N LEU A 54 0.99 -13.71 2.92
CA LEU A 54 0.18 -12.62 3.46
C LEU A 54 -0.51 -13.02 4.75
N ALA A 55 -1.13 -14.22 4.79
CA ALA A 55 -1.78 -14.74 5.99
C ALA A 55 -0.79 -14.90 7.16
N GLY A 56 0.45 -15.33 6.86
CA GLY A 56 1.53 -15.37 7.85
C GLY A 56 1.81 -13.99 8.47
N PHE A 57 1.93 -12.94 7.65
CA PHE A 57 2.13 -11.58 8.15
C PHE A 57 0.93 -11.00 8.89
N VAL A 58 -0.29 -11.37 8.52
CA VAL A 58 -1.52 -10.97 9.26
C VAL A 58 -1.60 -11.67 10.62
N ALA A 59 -1.18 -12.93 10.69
CA ALA A 59 -1.16 -13.70 11.92
C ALA A 59 -0.02 -13.33 12.87
N PHE A 60 1.13 -12.94 12.32
CA PHE A 60 2.38 -12.70 13.05
C PHE A 60 2.22 -11.73 14.23
N PRO A 61 1.60 -10.54 14.08
CA PRO A 61 1.39 -9.61 15.18
C PRO A 61 0.56 -10.19 16.33
N ARG A 62 -0.42 -11.04 16.00
CA ARG A 62 -1.29 -11.68 17.00
C ARG A 62 -0.56 -12.72 17.84
N VAL A 63 0.48 -13.34 17.29
CA VAL A 63 1.28 -14.38 17.97
C VAL A 63 2.47 -13.78 18.71
N PHE A 64 3.15 -12.81 18.10
CA PHE A 64 4.42 -12.28 18.60
C PHE A 64 4.34 -10.85 19.14
N GLY A 65 3.22 -10.16 18.97
CA GLY A 65 3.00 -8.80 19.51
C GLY A 65 3.86 -7.71 18.86
N ASN A 66 4.38 -7.94 17.65
CA ASN A 66 5.20 -6.95 16.93
C ASN A 66 4.93 -7.03 15.41
N LEU A 67 5.53 -6.12 14.64
CA LEU A 67 5.39 -6.01 13.18
C LEU A 67 3.93 -5.79 12.72
N GLU A 68 3.14 -5.05 13.51
CA GLU A 68 1.70 -4.91 13.34
C GLU A 68 1.28 -4.43 11.94
N TYR A 69 2.07 -3.55 11.32
CA TYR A 69 1.70 -2.93 10.03
C TYR A 69 2.44 -3.51 8.82
N VAL A 70 3.29 -4.53 8.99
CA VAL A 70 4.04 -5.12 7.87
C VAL A 70 3.11 -5.75 6.84
N TRP A 71 2.05 -6.45 7.27
CA TRP A 71 1.07 -7.06 6.38
C TRP A 71 0.37 -6.05 5.45
N VAL A 72 0.21 -4.79 5.90
CA VAL A 72 -0.37 -3.70 5.09
C VAL A 72 0.55 -3.42 3.90
N GLY A 73 1.86 -3.36 4.13
CA GLY A 73 2.85 -3.20 3.06
C GLY A 73 2.84 -4.35 2.06
N VAL A 74 2.84 -5.60 2.57
CA VAL A 74 2.75 -6.81 1.72
C VAL A 74 1.47 -6.79 0.88
N LEU A 75 0.32 -6.48 1.48
CA LEU A 75 -0.96 -6.39 0.77
C LEU A 75 -0.93 -5.31 -0.31
N THR A 76 -0.42 -4.13 0.02
CA THR A 76 -0.28 -3.02 -0.94
C THR A 76 0.59 -3.41 -2.12
N HIS A 77 1.73 -4.06 -1.87
CA HIS A 77 2.59 -4.58 -2.93
C HIS A 77 1.84 -5.55 -3.86
N TYR A 78 1.09 -6.50 -3.31
CA TYR A 78 0.29 -7.45 -4.11
C TYR A 78 -0.78 -6.74 -4.95
N VAL A 79 -1.49 -5.77 -4.36
CA VAL A 79 -2.50 -4.98 -5.10
C VAL A 79 -1.86 -4.25 -6.28
N LEU A 80 -0.70 -3.61 -6.06
CA LEU A 80 0.02 -2.90 -7.11
C LEU A 80 0.53 -3.85 -8.19
N ASP A 81 1.00 -5.03 -7.83
CA ASP A 81 1.45 -6.04 -8.79
C ASP A 81 0.32 -6.63 -9.62
N VAL A 82 -0.84 -6.87 -9.01
CA VAL A 82 -2.04 -7.34 -9.73
C VAL A 82 -2.57 -6.24 -10.67
N ALA A 83 -2.61 -5.00 -10.20
CA ALA A 83 -3.17 -3.88 -10.96
C ALA A 83 -2.18 -3.29 -11.97
N GLY A 84 -0.92 -3.15 -11.59
CA GLY A 84 0.10 -2.41 -12.35
C GLY A 84 0.88 -3.26 -13.35
N SER A 85 0.99 -4.57 -13.15
CA SER A 85 1.80 -5.42 -14.01
C SER A 85 0.98 -6.31 -14.95
N LYS A 86 1.47 -6.50 -16.19
CA LYS A 86 0.81 -7.39 -17.17
C LYS A 86 0.77 -8.87 -16.75
N ARG A 87 1.73 -9.32 -15.95
CA ARG A 87 1.81 -10.71 -15.53
C ARG A 87 1.00 -11.03 -14.28
N GLY A 88 0.89 -10.05 -13.37
CA GLY A 88 0.30 -10.27 -12.07
C GLY A 88 1.14 -11.20 -11.18
N ILE A 89 0.50 -11.83 -10.19
CA ILE A 89 1.13 -12.69 -9.17
C ILE A 89 0.37 -14.00 -9.00
N ALA A 90 1.07 -15.04 -8.53
CA ALA A 90 0.49 -16.37 -8.28
C ALA A 90 -0.10 -16.46 -6.86
N LEU A 91 -1.26 -15.80 -6.64
CA LEU A 91 -1.91 -15.68 -5.33
C LEU A 91 -2.08 -17.01 -4.58
N PHE A 92 -2.31 -18.12 -5.28
CA PHE A 92 -2.59 -19.43 -4.70
C PHE A 92 -1.38 -20.38 -4.74
N TYR A 93 -0.17 -19.86 -4.98
CA TYR A 93 1.04 -20.68 -4.94
C TYR A 93 1.29 -21.23 -3.52
N PRO A 94 1.75 -22.47 -3.32
CA PRO A 94 2.23 -23.43 -4.33
C PRO A 94 1.15 -24.33 -4.95
N VAL A 95 -0.08 -24.29 -4.46
CA VAL A 95 -1.19 -25.16 -4.89
C VAL A 95 -1.56 -24.91 -6.35
N TRP A 96 -1.65 -23.63 -6.71
CA TRP A 96 -1.99 -23.21 -8.06
C TRP A 96 -0.98 -22.18 -8.57
N LYS A 97 -0.33 -22.50 -9.69
CA LYS A 97 0.78 -21.71 -10.25
C LYS A 97 0.33 -20.61 -11.22
N LYS A 98 -0.99 -20.44 -11.43
CA LYS A 98 -1.53 -19.43 -12.33
C LYS A 98 -1.28 -18.03 -11.76
N GLU A 99 -0.79 -17.13 -12.59
CA GLU A 99 -0.61 -15.73 -12.27
C GLU A 99 -1.91 -14.96 -12.54
N PHE A 100 -2.32 -14.08 -11.61
CA PHE A 100 -3.51 -13.25 -11.69
C PHE A 100 -3.07 -11.80 -11.81
N GLY A 101 -3.50 -11.14 -12.86
CA GLY A 101 -3.24 -9.71 -13.09
C GLY A 101 -4.40 -9.07 -13.83
N LEU A 102 -4.53 -7.77 -13.74
CA LEU A 102 -5.55 -7.02 -14.48
C LEU A 102 -5.04 -6.70 -15.90
N PRO A 103 -5.95 -6.62 -16.89
CA PRO A 103 -5.56 -6.34 -18.29
C PRO A 103 -5.02 -4.92 -18.50
N ILE A 104 -5.18 -4.03 -17.51
CA ILE A 104 -4.68 -2.64 -17.54
C ILE A 104 -3.20 -2.51 -17.21
N GLY A 105 -2.56 -3.58 -16.73
CA GLY A 105 -1.17 -3.57 -16.29
C GLY A 105 -0.18 -3.16 -17.39
N VAL A 106 0.86 -2.45 -17.01
CA VAL A 106 1.94 -1.96 -17.89
C VAL A 106 3.18 -2.84 -17.73
N ALA A 107 3.89 -3.11 -18.83
CA ALA A 107 5.17 -3.80 -18.72
C ALA A 107 6.22 -2.87 -18.10
N VAL A 108 6.98 -3.36 -17.11
CA VAL A 108 8.02 -2.58 -16.40
C VAL A 108 9.06 -1.99 -17.34
N SER A 109 9.30 -2.64 -18.48
CA SER A 109 10.24 -2.18 -19.52
C SER A 109 9.65 -1.19 -20.53
N SER A 110 8.40 -0.74 -20.34
CA SER A 110 7.76 0.18 -21.27
C SER A 110 7.95 1.64 -20.82
N GLU A 111 8.07 2.56 -21.76
CA GLU A 111 8.08 4.01 -21.48
C GLU A 111 6.86 4.49 -20.67
N ARG A 112 5.77 3.74 -20.74
CA ARG A 112 4.55 4.01 -19.96
C ARG A 112 4.67 3.59 -18.47
N ALA A 113 5.68 2.79 -18.12
CA ALA A 113 5.89 2.38 -16.72
C ALA A 113 6.27 3.60 -15.85
N ASP A 114 7.15 4.46 -16.36
CA ASP A 114 7.56 5.68 -15.66
C ASP A 114 6.37 6.64 -15.51
N LEU A 115 5.57 6.81 -16.56
CA LEU A 115 4.36 7.61 -16.51
C LEU A 115 3.35 7.07 -15.48
N MET A 116 3.16 5.74 -15.43
CA MET A 116 2.28 5.10 -14.46
C MET A 116 2.79 5.29 -13.02
N MET A 117 4.10 5.14 -12.81
CA MET A 117 4.73 5.35 -11.51
C MET A 117 4.55 6.81 -11.04
N VAL A 118 4.78 7.78 -11.93
CA VAL A 118 4.53 9.20 -11.63
C VAL A 118 3.06 9.46 -11.32
N ALA A 119 2.14 8.90 -12.12
CA ALA A 119 0.70 9.06 -11.90
C ALA A 119 0.24 8.49 -10.54
N VAL A 120 0.72 7.31 -10.16
CA VAL A 120 0.42 6.70 -8.85
C VAL A 120 1.00 7.55 -7.72
N THR A 121 2.25 7.99 -7.83
CA THR A 121 2.88 8.86 -6.82
C THR A 121 2.13 10.18 -6.66
N VAL A 122 1.73 10.83 -7.76
CA VAL A 122 0.94 12.06 -7.71
C VAL A 122 -0.43 11.81 -7.06
N ALA A 123 -1.10 10.70 -7.41
CA ALA A 123 -2.38 10.34 -6.80
C ALA A 123 -2.25 10.09 -5.29
N GLU A 124 -1.19 9.41 -4.85
CA GLU A 124 -0.90 9.21 -3.41
C GLU A 124 -0.63 10.54 -2.70
N LEU A 125 0.17 11.43 -3.29
CA LEU A 125 0.45 12.74 -2.71
C LEU A 125 -0.80 13.62 -2.62
N LEU A 126 -1.66 13.61 -3.64
CA LEU A 126 -2.95 14.31 -3.61
C LEU A 126 -3.86 13.75 -2.53
N LEU A 127 -3.93 12.42 -2.39
CA LEU A 127 -4.75 11.78 -1.36
C LEU A 127 -4.26 12.15 0.05
N VAL A 128 -2.94 12.13 0.26
CA VAL A 128 -2.33 12.59 1.52
C VAL A 128 -2.64 14.07 1.78
N ALA A 129 -2.49 14.93 0.76
CA ALA A 129 -2.80 16.35 0.89
C ALA A 129 -4.27 16.59 1.24
N LEU A 130 -5.21 15.89 0.59
CA LEU A 130 -6.63 15.95 0.90
C LEU A 130 -6.93 15.61 2.36
N VAL A 131 -6.25 14.59 2.90
CA VAL A 131 -6.42 14.16 4.30
C VAL A 131 -5.79 15.17 5.27
N VAL A 132 -4.53 15.57 5.02
CA VAL A 132 -3.76 16.48 5.91
C VAL A 132 -4.41 17.87 5.99
N PHE A 133 -4.90 18.39 4.88
CA PHE A 133 -5.56 19.71 4.85
C PHE A 133 -7.06 19.67 5.12
N GLU A 134 -7.60 18.50 5.49
CA GLU A 134 -9.03 18.32 5.80
C GLU A 134 -9.99 18.89 4.72
N ILE A 135 -9.54 18.90 3.46
CA ILE A 135 -10.28 19.50 2.33
C ILE A 135 -11.72 18.96 2.21
N PRO A 136 -12.01 17.66 2.45
CA PRO A 136 -13.37 17.15 2.42
C PRO A 136 -14.27 17.79 3.49
N GLN A 137 -13.75 18.03 4.69
CA GLN A 137 -14.49 18.67 5.80
C GLN A 137 -14.74 20.15 5.50
N TRP A 138 -13.70 20.85 5.05
CA TRP A 138 -13.81 22.24 4.63
C TRP A 138 -14.84 22.43 3.50
N GLY A 139 -14.83 21.54 2.49
CA GLY A 139 -15.82 21.56 1.40
C GLY A 139 -17.25 21.35 1.88
N LEU A 140 -17.46 20.43 2.85
CA LEU A 140 -18.75 20.19 3.48
C LEU A 140 -19.23 21.39 4.29
N GLU A 141 -18.34 22.05 5.04
CA GLU A 141 -18.67 23.26 5.81
C GLU A 141 -19.04 24.43 4.89
N MET A 142 -18.30 24.63 3.80
CA MET A 142 -18.64 25.63 2.79
C MET A 142 -19.99 25.37 2.14
N GLY A 143 -20.27 24.11 1.80
CA GLY A 143 -21.56 23.69 1.27
C GLY A 143 -22.72 23.95 2.23
N ARG A 144 -22.55 23.64 3.51
CA ARG A 144 -23.53 23.92 4.57
C ARG A 144 -23.80 25.41 4.73
N ARG A 145 -22.74 26.23 4.81
CA ARG A 145 -22.87 27.70 4.89
C ARG A 145 -23.57 28.28 3.68
N GLY A 146 -23.28 27.73 2.47
CA GLY A 146 -23.95 28.19 1.22
C GLY A 146 -25.42 27.80 1.14
N LEU A 147 -25.83 26.74 1.79
CA LEU A 147 -27.22 26.25 1.84
C LEU A 147 -28.00 26.77 3.06
N GLY A 148 -27.35 27.50 3.98
CA GLY A 148 -28.00 28.07 5.18
C GLY A 148 -28.41 27.01 6.22
N ILE A 149 -27.76 25.83 6.24
CA ILE A 149 -28.01 24.73 7.17
C ILE A 149 -26.75 24.38 7.96
#